data_27302fa343c67451cb74f2b3179bf7bc
#
_entry.id   27302fa343c67451cb74f2b3179bf7bc
#
_cell.length_a   1.000
_cell.length_b   1.000
_cell.length_c   1.000
_cell.angle_alpha   90.00
_cell.angle_beta   90.00
_cell.angle_gamma   90.00
#
_symmetry.space_group_name_H-M   'P 1'
#
loop_
_entity.id
_entity.type
_entity.pdbx_description
1 polymer ?
#
loop_
_entity_poly.entity_id
_entity_poly.type
_entity_poly.pdbx_seq_one_letter_code
_entity_poly.pdbx_strand_id
1 'polypeptide(L)'
;MEGWIVLGLILIVIAYLFGRIGFAVEEDKERSEYAKTNETIDKAINAEDNKTRNLVINTLKEIGCQPEVDDKDRICFKYQGEEFFIDADNDYLFVTLWDTWWLFVDLDNVNVEHLKEAINLNNIRNIVSTVYSIDEDNKQMGVHCKAVILFVPSIINIGDYLKIVLDDCFKAHDLLKEQFIRLNFKQEKHESPRVVVKGFN
;
A
#
# COMPACT_ATOMS: atom_id res chain seq x y z
N MET A 1 -25.81 -45.80 56.75
CA MET A 1 -25.61 -45.58 55.30
C MET A 1 -25.74 -44.11 54.87
N GLU A 2 -26.48 -43.29 55.58
CA GLU A 2 -26.75 -41.87 55.21
C GLU A 2 -25.53 -40.92 55.27
N GLY A 3 -24.59 -41.14 56.20
CA GLY A 3 -23.41 -40.24 56.36
C GLY A 3 -22.42 -40.27 55.18
N TRP A 4 -22.32 -41.36 54.49
CA TRP A 4 -21.43 -41.48 53.33
C TRP A 4 -21.94 -40.76 52.06
N ILE A 5 -23.28 -40.71 51.91
CA ILE A 5 -23.95 -39.99 50.81
C ILE A 5 -23.77 -38.48 50.98
N VAL A 6 -23.91 -38.00 52.22
CA VAL A 6 -23.71 -36.55 52.52
C VAL A 6 -22.25 -36.13 52.31
N LEU A 7 -21.29 -36.97 52.69
CA LEU A 7 -19.85 -36.72 52.46
C LEU A 7 -19.52 -36.67 50.96
N GLY A 8 -20.10 -37.60 50.17
CA GLY A 8 -19.92 -37.62 48.72
C GLY A 8 -20.47 -36.37 48.04
N LEU A 9 -21.66 -35.89 48.44
CA LEU A 9 -22.21 -34.64 47.89
C LEU A 9 -21.41 -33.41 48.23
N ILE A 10 -20.84 -33.33 49.45
CA ILE A 10 -19.95 -32.23 49.86
C ILE A 10 -18.70 -32.20 49.00
N LEU A 11 -18.08 -33.36 48.75
CA LEU A 11 -16.87 -33.45 47.90
C LEU A 11 -17.15 -33.04 46.45
N ILE A 12 -18.31 -33.39 45.90
CA ILE A 12 -18.70 -32.98 44.54
C ILE A 12 -18.88 -31.45 44.45
N VAL A 13 -19.53 -30.83 45.47
CA VAL A 13 -19.73 -29.39 45.51
C VAL A 13 -18.38 -28.67 45.64
N ILE A 14 -17.48 -29.16 46.47
CA ILE A 14 -16.13 -28.62 46.63
C ILE A 14 -15.36 -28.71 45.30
N ALA A 15 -15.35 -29.87 44.62
CA ALA A 15 -14.69 -30.04 43.35
C ALA A 15 -15.25 -29.11 42.27
N TYR A 16 -16.58 -28.92 42.25
CA TYR A 16 -17.24 -27.98 41.34
C TYR A 16 -16.84 -26.52 41.58
N LEU A 17 -16.78 -26.11 42.87
CA LEU A 17 -16.36 -24.76 43.25
C LEU A 17 -14.89 -24.50 42.90
N PHE A 18 -14.00 -25.45 43.17
CA PHE A 18 -12.59 -25.36 42.77
C PHE A 18 -12.41 -25.32 41.25
N GLY A 19 -13.17 -26.09 40.49
CA GLY A 19 -13.19 -26.01 39.03
C GLY A 19 -13.58 -24.65 38.52
N ARG A 20 -14.66 -24.04 39.07
CA ARG A 20 -15.08 -22.68 38.68
C ARG A 20 -14.06 -21.59 39.05
N ILE A 21 -13.41 -21.70 40.20
CA ILE A 21 -12.36 -20.77 40.63
C ILE A 21 -11.15 -20.90 39.65
N GLY A 22 -10.73 -22.11 39.32
CA GLY A 22 -9.65 -22.35 38.34
C GLY A 22 -9.94 -21.73 36.98
N PHE A 23 -11.14 -21.91 36.46
CA PHE A 23 -11.57 -21.29 35.20
C PHE A 23 -11.58 -19.76 35.25
N ALA A 24 -12.10 -19.17 36.33
CA ALA A 24 -12.14 -17.71 36.50
C ALA A 24 -10.73 -17.08 36.59
N VAL A 25 -9.80 -17.78 37.23
CA VAL A 25 -8.39 -17.30 37.34
C VAL A 25 -7.67 -17.39 36.00
N GLU A 26 -7.96 -18.41 35.20
CA GLU A 26 -7.35 -18.58 33.84
C GLU A 26 -7.89 -17.52 32.85
N GLU A 27 -9.20 -17.23 32.89
CA GLU A 27 -9.85 -16.19 32.08
C GLU A 27 -9.33 -14.78 32.44
N ASP A 28 -9.13 -14.48 33.74
CA ASP A 28 -8.55 -13.21 34.19
C ASP A 28 -7.08 -13.07 33.80
N LYS A 29 -6.33 -14.15 33.73
CA LYS A 29 -4.93 -14.18 33.30
C LYS A 29 -4.81 -13.90 31.79
N GLU A 30 -5.61 -14.59 30.98
CA GLU A 30 -5.67 -14.35 29.53
C GLU A 30 -6.10 -12.91 29.22
N ARG A 31 -7.10 -12.39 29.91
CA ARG A 31 -7.56 -11.01 29.75
C ARG A 31 -6.47 -10.00 30.13
N SER A 32 -5.70 -10.27 31.19
CA SER A 32 -4.56 -9.44 31.62
C SER A 32 -3.41 -9.48 30.61
N GLU A 33 -3.09 -10.63 30.03
CA GLU A 33 -2.07 -10.75 28.98
C GLU A 33 -2.51 -10.04 27.70
N TYR A 34 -3.77 -10.16 27.31
CA TYR A 34 -4.34 -9.44 26.16
C TYR A 34 -4.29 -7.92 26.36
N ALA A 35 -4.63 -7.44 27.55
CA ALA A 35 -4.56 -6.02 27.88
C ALA A 35 -3.13 -5.47 27.85
N LYS A 36 -2.15 -6.23 28.36
CA LYS A 36 -0.72 -5.87 28.31
C LYS A 36 -0.17 -5.87 26.89
N THR A 37 -0.58 -6.83 26.07
CA THR A 37 -0.18 -6.91 24.68
C THR A 37 -0.72 -5.72 23.89
N ASN A 38 -2.01 -5.35 24.10
CA ASN A 38 -2.60 -4.18 23.47
C ASN A 38 -1.93 -2.87 23.91
N GLU A 39 -1.66 -2.71 25.23
CA GLU A 39 -0.94 -1.53 25.72
C GLU A 39 0.49 -1.41 25.13
N THR A 40 1.15 -2.54 24.93
CA THR A 40 2.49 -2.57 24.30
C THR A 40 2.41 -2.21 22.81
N ILE A 41 1.39 -2.70 22.10
CA ILE A 41 1.11 -2.36 20.71
C ILE A 41 0.78 -0.87 20.58
N ASP A 42 -0.10 -0.34 21.44
CA ASP A 42 -0.47 1.09 21.43
C ASP A 42 0.73 1.99 21.72
N LYS A 43 1.61 1.59 22.66
CA LYS A 43 2.87 2.30 22.92
C LYS A 43 3.81 2.24 21.73
N ALA A 44 3.90 1.12 21.03
CA ALA A 44 4.73 0.99 19.84
C ALA A 44 4.19 1.82 18.67
N ILE A 45 2.86 1.86 18.48
CA ILE A 45 2.20 2.67 17.44
C ILE A 45 2.36 4.17 17.73
N ASN A 46 2.31 4.58 19.00
CA ASN A 46 2.43 5.98 19.41
C ASN A 46 3.88 6.44 19.62
N ALA A 47 4.89 5.58 19.45
CA ALA A 47 6.27 6.04 19.47
C ALA A 47 6.51 6.98 18.29
N GLU A 48 7.23 8.10 18.52
CA GLU A 48 7.48 9.14 17.50
C GLU A 48 8.07 8.55 16.20
N ASP A 49 8.97 7.56 16.37
CA ASP A 49 9.62 6.86 15.24
C ASP A 49 8.67 5.96 14.42
N ASN A 50 7.51 5.60 14.99
CA ASN A 50 6.51 4.76 14.34
C ASN A 50 5.36 5.54 13.72
N LYS A 51 5.35 6.85 13.83
CA LYS A 51 4.44 7.70 13.07
C LYS A 51 4.73 7.56 11.58
N THR A 52 3.70 7.60 10.77
CA THR A 52 3.76 7.23 9.34
C THR A 52 4.90 7.89 8.58
N ARG A 53 5.06 9.21 8.70
CA ARG A 53 6.13 9.94 8.02
C ARG A 53 7.51 9.52 8.49
N ASN A 54 7.72 9.41 9.79
CA ASN A 54 9.00 9.01 10.38
C ASN A 54 9.32 7.55 10.02
N LEU A 55 8.32 6.69 10.03
CA LEU A 55 8.44 5.29 9.60
C LEU A 55 8.88 5.18 8.13
N VAL A 56 8.31 6.01 7.22
CA VAL A 56 8.74 6.07 5.81
C VAL A 56 10.21 6.45 5.71
N ILE A 57 10.63 7.53 6.37
CA ILE A 57 12.02 8.01 6.34
C ILE A 57 12.98 6.94 6.86
N ASN A 58 12.65 6.29 7.97
CA ASN A 58 13.48 5.24 8.56
C ASN A 58 13.56 4.02 7.65
N THR A 59 12.42 3.57 7.10
CA THR A 59 12.37 2.45 6.15
C THR A 59 13.18 2.73 4.89
N LEU A 60 13.10 3.94 4.32
CA LEU A 60 13.91 4.32 3.16
C LEU A 60 15.42 4.23 3.46
N LYS A 61 15.86 4.70 4.65
CA LYS A 61 17.25 4.57 5.08
C LYS A 61 17.67 3.11 5.24
N GLU A 62 16.83 2.29 5.84
CA GLU A 62 17.08 0.85 6.04
C GLU A 62 17.25 0.09 4.73
N ILE A 63 16.49 0.45 3.68
CA ILE A 63 16.64 -0.17 2.35
C ILE A 63 17.78 0.44 1.52
N GLY A 64 18.53 1.38 2.09
CA GLY A 64 19.73 1.97 1.48
C GLY A 64 19.49 3.23 0.66
N CYS A 65 18.29 3.82 0.70
CA CYS A 65 18.01 5.11 0.10
C CYS A 65 18.50 6.27 0.99
N GLN A 66 18.64 7.44 0.38
CA GLN A 66 18.97 8.69 1.07
C GLN A 66 17.78 9.66 0.92
N PRO A 67 16.77 9.59 1.81
CA PRO A 67 15.62 10.46 1.73
C PRO A 67 15.97 11.90 2.15
N GLU A 68 15.45 12.86 1.41
CA GLU A 68 15.50 14.29 1.69
C GLU A 68 14.07 14.84 1.70
N VAL A 69 13.86 15.95 2.40
CA VAL A 69 12.56 16.63 2.41
C VAL A 69 12.68 17.88 1.56
N ASP A 70 11.81 18.02 0.55
CA ASP A 70 11.80 19.18 -0.33
C ASP A 70 11.04 20.38 0.27
N ASP A 71 11.01 21.50 -0.45
CA ASP A 71 10.31 22.74 -0.09
C ASP A 71 8.77 22.61 -0.04
N LYS A 72 8.24 21.54 -0.60
CA LYS A 72 6.82 21.18 -0.57
C LYS A 72 6.49 20.13 0.49
N ASP A 73 7.42 19.88 1.40
CA ASP A 73 7.31 18.90 2.48
C ASP A 73 7.15 17.45 2.02
N ARG A 74 7.59 17.10 0.78
CA ARG A 74 7.59 15.75 0.25
C ARG A 74 8.92 15.05 0.58
N ILE A 75 8.87 13.73 0.77
CA ILE A 75 10.06 12.90 0.99
C ILE A 75 10.57 12.46 -0.38
N CYS A 76 11.66 13.07 -0.86
CA CYS A 76 12.31 12.76 -2.13
C CYS A 76 13.46 11.80 -1.93
N PHE A 77 13.65 10.83 -2.82
CA PHE A 77 14.74 9.86 -2.75
C PHE A 77 15.01 9.24 -4.12
N LYS A 78 16.16 8.57 -4.24
CA LYS A 78 16.51 7.79 -5.43
C LYS A 78 16.47 6.30 -5.13
N TYR A 79 15.89 5.53 -6.08
CA TYR A 79 15.86 4.08 -6.05
C TYR A 79 16.16 3.54 -7.45
N GLN A 80 17.17 2.66 -7.58
CA GLN A 80 17.64 2.08 -8.85
C GLN A 80 17.91 3.11 -9.96
N GLY A 81 18.32 4.33 -9.59
CA GLY A 81 18.68 5.41 -10.52
C GLY A 81 17.54 6.37 -10.85
N GLU A 82 16.30 6.03 -10.55
CA GLU A 82 15.13 6.89 -10.74
C GLU A 82 14.81 7.70 -9.47
N GLU A 83 14.16 8.84 -9.65
CA GLU A 83 13.78 9.76 -8.57
C GLU A 83 12.31 9.58 -8.24
N PHE A 84 12.06 9.28 -6.96
CA PHE A 84 10.73 9.11 -6.41
C PHE A 84 10.45 10.14 -5.33
N PHE A 85 9.17 10.38 -5.05
CA PHE A 85 8.78 11.06 -3.83
C PHE A 85 7.57 10.41 -3.16
N ILE A 86 7.48 10.62 -1.85
CA ILE A 86 6.36 10.16 -1.03
C ILE A 86 5.75 11.35 -0.31
N ASP A 87 4.43 11.49 -0.48
CA ASP A 87 3.61 12.33 0.38
C ASP A 87 3.20 11.50 1.60
N ALA A 88 3.65 11.89 2.78
CA ALA A 88 3.37 11.22 4.04
C ALA A 88 3.10 12.24 5.15
N ASP A 89 2.06 11.98 5.93
CA ASP A 89 1.70 12.76 7.11
C ASP A 89 1.61 11.80 8.30
N ASN A 90 2.00 12.27 9.50
CA ASN A 90 1.94 11.48 10.73
C ASN A 90 0.52 11.22 11.23
N ASP A 91 -0.46 11.98 10.77
CA ASP A 91 -1.87 11.85 11.14
C ASP A 91 -2.64 10.85 10.24
N TYR A 92 -2.01 10.37 9.16
CA TYR A 92 -2.60 9.44 8.21
C TYR A 92 -1.79 8.15 8.11
N LEU A 93 -2.50 7.03 7.97
CA LEU A 93 -1.87 5.71 7.82
C LEU A 93 -1.52 5.37 6.37
N PHE A 94 -2.04 6.12 5.42
CA PHE A 94 -1.77 5.93 4.00
C PHE A 94 -0.78 6.97 3.51
N VAL A 95 0.14 6.53 2.67
CA VAL A 95 1.09 7.39 1.97
C VAL A 95 0.87 7.29 0.47
N THR A 96 1.23 8.35 -0.25
CA THR A 96 1.19 8.36 -1.71
C THR A 96 2.61 8.37 -2.26
N LEU A 97 2.99 7.29 -2.93
CA LEU A 97 4.24 7.18 -3.67
C LEU A 97 4.01 7.71 -5.09
N TRP A 98 4.96 8.47 -5.58
CA TRP A 98 5.00 9.02 -6.92
C TRP A 98 6.33 8.76 -7.60
N ASP A 99 6.27 8.38 -8.88
CA ASP A 99 7.34 8.44 -9.86
C ASP A 99 6.86 9.34 -11.00
N THR A 100 7.43 10.53 -11.10
CA THR A 100 6.90 11.59 -11.96
C THR A 100 7.78 11.84 -13.16
N TRP A 101 7.12 12.14 -14.30
CA TRP A 101 7.79 12.54 -15.54
C TRP A 101 8.77 11.49 -16.08
N TRP A 102 8.56 10.21 -15.76
CA TRP A 102 9.40 9.14 -16.27
C TRP A 102 9.26 8.93 -17.80
N LEU A 103 8.16 9.42 -18.38
CA LEU A 103 7.93 9.50 -19.82
C LEU A 103 7.21 10.83 -20.11
N PHE A 104 7.53 11.44 -21.24
CA PHE A 104 6.76 12.60 -21.73
C PHE A 104 6.70 12.57 -23.27
N VAL A 105 5.66 13.21 -23.83
CA VAL A 105 5.46 13.39 -25.25
C VAL A 105 4.91 14.78 -25.52
N ASP A 106 5.22 15.36 -26.68
CA ASP A 106 4.66 16.61 -27.10
C ASP A 106 3.16 16.43 -27.46
N LEU A 107 2.32 17.43 -27.13
CA LEU A 107 0.87 17.33 -27.32
C LEU A 107 0.43 17.25 -28.80
N ASP A 108 1.27 17.71 -29.73
CA ASP A 108 1.04 17.59 -31.17
C ASP A 108 1.51 16.24 -31.75
N ASN A 109 2.06 15.35 -30.92
CA ASN A 109 2.46 14.03 -31.35
C ASN A 109 1.25 13.18 -31.74
N VAL A 110 1.28 12.63 -32.96
CA VAL A 110 0.19 11.82 -33.53
C VAL A 110 -0.16 10.59 -32.68
N ASN A 111 0.72 10.16 -31.78
CA ASN A 111 0.54 8.98 -30.95
C ASN A 111 0.00 9.30 -29.55
N VAL A 112 -0.35 10.55 -29.22
CA VAL A 112 -0.87 10.95 -27.89
C VAL A 112 -2.11 10.12 -27.50
N GLU A 113 -3.04 9.93 -28.41
CA GLU A 113 -4.25 9.13 -28.15
C GLU A 113 -3.92 7.65 -27.91
N HIS A 114 -2.96 7.08 -28.62
CA HIS A 114 -2.47 5.72 -28.35
C HIS A 114 -1.80 5.61 -26.97
N LEU A 115 -1.09 6.65 -26.55
CA LEU A 115 -0.48 6.68 -25.22
C LEU A 115 -1.56 6.71 -24.13
N LYS A 116 -2.62 7.50 -24.29
CA LYS A 116 -3.76 7.51 -23.36
C LYS A 116 -4.47 6.16 -23.28
N GLU A 117 -4.65 5.48 -24.44
CA GLU A 117 -5.21 4.12 -24.49
C GLU A 117 -4.27 3.11 -23.81
N ALA A 118 -2.97 3.20 -24.05
CA ALA A 118 -1.97 2.36 -23.40
C ALA A 118 -1.97 2.53 -21.89
N ILE A 119 -2.08 3.77 -21.38
CA ILE A 119 -2.22 4.08 -19.94
C ILE A 119 -3.46 3.40 -19.36
N ASN A 120 -4.61 3.50 -20.02
CA ASN A 120 -5.82 2.85 -19.56
C ASN A 120 -5.68 1.31 -19.52
N LEU A 121 -5.09 0.69 -20.54
CA LEU A 121 -4.83 -0.75 -20.58
C LEU A 121 -3.82 -1.18 -19.51
N ASN A 122 -2.84 -0.34 -19.22
CA ASN A 122 -1.85 -0.58 -18.18
C ASN A 122 -2.52 -0.64 -16.79
N ASN A 123 -3.42 0.31 -16.49
CA ASN A 123 -4.14 0.41 -15.22
C ASN A 123 -5.06 -0.79 -14.94
N ILE A 124 -5.53 -1.51 -15.97
CA ILE A 124 -6.34 -2.72 -15.79
C ILE A 124 -5.49 -3.88 -15.22
N ARG A 125 -4.16 -3.85 -15.40
CA ARG A 125 -3.26 -4.99 -15.14
C ARG A 125 -2.30 -4.78 -13.99
N ASN A 126 -2.13 -3.53 -13.53
CA ASN A 126 -1.15 -3.16 -12.51
C ASN A 126 -1.78 -2.76 -11.19
N ILE A 127 -1.03 -2.95 -10.12
CA ILE A 127 -1.36 -2.50 -8.77
C ILE A 127 -1.12 -0.99 -8.64
N VAL A 128 -0.04 -0.49 -9.24
CA VAL A 128 0.25 0.95 -9.30
C VAL A 128 -0.53 1.58 -10.45
N SER A 129 -1.06 2.77 -10.23
CA SER A 129 -1.77 3.53 -11.24
C SER A 129 -0.80 4.33 -12.09
N THR A 130 -0.93 4.23 -13.41
CA THR A 130 -0.28 5.16 -14.34
C THR A 130 -1.24 6.29 -14.65
N VAL A 131 -0.78 7.53 -14.46
CA VAL A 131 -1.57 8.74 -14.71
C VAL A 131 -0.76 9.69 -15.61
N TYR A 132 -1.43 10.68 -16.19
CA TYR A 132 -0.74 11.72 -16.94
C TYR A 132 -1.17 13.10 -16.48
N SER A 133 -0.29 14.06 -16.68
CA SER A 133 -0.57 15.49 -16.53
C SER A 133 -0.25 16.24 -17.83
N ILE A 134 -0.88 17.37 -18.03
CA ILE A 134 -0.61 18.26 -19.15
C ILE A 134 0.18 19.45 -18.62
N ASP A 135 1.30 19.71 -19.23
CA ASP A 135 2.07 20.95 -19.07
C ASP A 135 1.72 21.85 -20.26
N GLU A 136 0.84 22.84 -19.99
CA GLU A 136 0.36 23.76 -21.00
C GLU A 136 1.45 24.71 -21.50
N ASP A 137 2.40 25.06 -20.63
CA ASP A 137 3.48 26.01 -20.94
C ASP A 137 4.49 25.37 -21.93
N ASN A 138 4.85 24.10 -21.69
CA ASN A 138 5.76 23.33 -22.54
C ASN A 138 5.04 22.52 -23.63
N LYS A 139 3.70 22.53 -23.65
CA LYS A 139 2.86 21.72 -24.54
C LYS A 139 3.23 20.24 -24.51
N GLN A 140 3.42 19.70 -23.33
CA GLN A 140 3.81 18.32 -23.12
C GLN A 140 2.79 17.58 -22.25
N MET A 141 2.68 16.29 -22.49
CA MET A 141 1.99 15.33 -21.63
C MET A 141 3.05 14.51 -20.90
N GLY A 142 3.12 14.67 -19.58
CA GLY A 142 3.98 13.86 -18.70
C GLY A 142 3.23 12.66 -18.16
N VAL A 143 3.90 11.53 -18.08
CA VAL A 143 3.37 10.27 -17.52
C VAL A 143 4.03 10.00 -16.17
N HIS A 144 3.21 9.55 -15.22
CA HIS A 144 3.60 9.32 -13.84
C HIS A 144 3.09 7.99 -13.35
N CYS A 145 3.82 7.34 -12.44
CA CYS A 145 3.26 6.26 -11.62
C CYS A 145 2.83 6.80 -10.26
N LYS A 146 1.72 6.27 -9.74
CA LYS A 146 1.14 6.61 -8.45
C LYS A 146 0.72 5.35 -7.72
N ALA A 147 1.13 5.21 -6.47
CA ALA A 147 0.61 4.18 -5.57
C ALA A 147 0.15 4.82 -4.26
N VAL A 148 -1.07 4.45 -3.81
CA VAL A 148 -1.55 4.77 -2.46
C VAL A 148 -1.47 3.51 -1.64
N ILE A 149 -0.64 3.51 -0.61
CA ILE A 149 -0.34 2.33 0.19
C ILE A 149 -0.53 2.59 1.68
N LEU A 150 -1.01 1.57 2.38
CA LEU A 150 -1.02 1.56 3.85
C LEU A 150 0.43 1.47 4.33
N PHE A 151 0.81 2.32 5.30
CA PHE A 151 2.17 2.32 5.82
C PHE A 151 2.15 2.40 7.35
N VAL A 152 2.18 1.25 8.01
CA VAL A 152 2.03 1.10 9.45
C VAL A 152 3.08 0.15 10.02
N PRO A 153 3.48 0.30 11.30
CA PRO A 153 4.54 -0.53 11.90
C PRO A 153 4.24 -2.03 11.96
N SER A 154 2.97 -2.42 11.86
CA SER A 154 2.55 -3.82 11.90
C SER A 154 2.78 -4.59 10.59
N ILE A 155 3.22 -3.92 9.52
CA ILE A 155 3.56 -4.58 8.26
C ILE A 155 4.86 -5.36 8.47
N ILE A 156 4.79 -6.68 8.27
CA ILE A 156 5.95 -7.57 8.37
C ILE A 156 6.91 -7.25 7.21
N ASN A 157 8.21 -7.06 7.53
CA ASN A 157 9.24 -6.71 6.54
C ASN A 157 8.86 -5.48 5.71
N ILE A 158 8.51 -4.39 6.37
CA ILE A 158 8.02 -3.15 5.73
C ILE A 158 8.99 -2.61 4.66
N GLY A 159 10.29 -2.82 4.81
CA GLY A 159 11.30 -2.48 3.80
C GLY A 159 11.14 -3.29 2.51
N ASP A 160 10.89 -4.59 2.61
CA ASP A 160 10.64 -5.43 1.44
C ASP A 160 9.29 -5.11 0.80
N TYR A 161 8.27 -4.80 1.62
CA TYR A 161 6.99 -4.32 1.12
C TYR A 161 7.15 -3.04 0.29
N LEU A 162 7.92 -2.05 0.77
CA LEU A 162 8.18 -0.81 0.04
C LEU A 162 8.94 -1.08 -1.27
N LYS A 163 9.95 -1.95 -1.25
CA LYS A 163 10.69 -2.35 -2.48
C LYS A 163 9.76 -2.97 -3.52
N ILE A 164 8.83 -3.85 -3.11
CA ILE A 164 7.85 -4.45 -4.03
C ILE A 164 7.04 -3.36 -4.73
N VAL A 165 6.56 -2.34 -4.00
CA VAL A 165 5.79 -1.25 -4.60
C VAL A 165 6.63 -0.41 -5.56
N LEU A 166 7.90 -0.12 -5.20
CA LEU A 166 8.84 0.59 -6.07
C LEU A 166 9.13 -0.21 -7.35
N ASP A 167 9.37 -1.51 -7.23
CA ASP A 167 9.60 -2.40 -8.38
C ASP A 167 8.36 -2.53 -9.26
N ASP A 168 7.14 -2.41 -8.70
CA ASP A 168 5.90 -2.41 -9.48
C ASP A 168 5.75 -1.13 -10.32
N CYS A 169 6.36 0.00 -9.92
CA CYS A 169 6.46 1.18 -10.80
C CYS A 169 7.27 0.86 -12.06
N PHE A 170 8.43 0.22 -11.95
CA PHE A 170 9.24 -0.19 -13.10
C PHE A 170 8.51 -1.19 -14.01
N LYS A 171 7.81 -2.17 -13.42
CA LYS A 171 6.96 -3.09 -14.19
C LYS A 171 5.86 -2.35 -14.97
N ALA A 172 5.26 -1.31 -14.34
CA ALA A 172 4.25 -0.49 -15.00
C ALA A 172 4.84 0.29 -16.19
N HIS A 173 6.09 0.78 -16.07
CA HIS A 173 6.81 1.41 -17.20
C HIS A 173 6.97 0.44 -18.38
N ASP A 174 7.46 -0.75 -18.13
CA ASP A 174 7.74 -1.74 -19.17
C ASP A 174 6.44 -2.20 -19.85
N LEU A 175 5.40 -2.46 -19.08
CA LEU A 175 4.08 -2.83 -19.59
C LEU A 175 3.45 -1.70 -20.41
N LEU A 176 3.59 -0.44 -19.97
CA LEU A 176 3.10 0.70 -20.75
C LEU A 176 3.83 0.80 -22.10
N LYS A 177 5.15 0.72 -22.10
CA LYS A 177 5.96 0.72 -23.34
C LYS A 177 5.50 -0.38 -24.29
N GLU A 178 5.30 -1.59 -23.79
CA GLU A 178 4.82 -2.72 -24.60
C GLU A 178 3.42 -2.45 -25.18
N GLN A 179 2.46 -1.95 -24.37
CA GLN A 179 1.12 -1.63 -24.86
C GLN A 179 1.14 -0.52 -25.92
N PHE A 180 1.92 0.53 -25.69
CA PHE A 180 2.05 1.64 -26.61
C PHE A 180 2.63 1.19 -27.95
N ILE A 181 3.68 0.37 -27.96
CA ILE A 181 4.24 -0.22 -29.16
C ILE A 181 3.19 -1.06 -29.90
N ARG A 182 2.43 -1.91 -29.19
CA ARG A 182 1.38 -2.74 -29.79
C ARG A 182 0.27 -1.94 -30.45
N LEU A 183 -0.12 -0.82 -29.87
CA LEU A 183 -1.16 0.06 -30.44
C LEU A 183 -0.67 0.72 -31.73
N ASN A 184 0.57 1.21 -31.73
CA ASN A 184 1.16 1.83 -32.91
C ASN A 184 1.30 0.84 -34.11
N PHE A 185 1.74 -0.40 -33.83
CA PHE A 185 1.83 -1.43 -34.90
C PHE A 185 0.49 -1.94 -35.41
N LYS A 186 -0.61 -1.86 -34.60
CA LYS A 186 -1.94 -2.25 -35.08
C LYS A 186 -2.54 -1.27 -36.07
N GLN A 187 -2.21 0.03 -35.97
CA GLN A 187 -2.73 1.05 -36.88
C GLN A 187 -2.20 0.94 -38.28
N GLU A 188 -0.99 0.45 -38.49
CA GLU A 188 -0.45 0.18 -39.82
C GLU A 188 -1.22 -0.90 -40.61
N LYS A 189 -2.11 -1.67 -39.94
CA LYS A 189 -2.86 -2.80 -40.51
C LYS A 189 -4.37 -2.61 -40.63
N HIS A 190 -4.96 -1.53 -40.11
CA HIS A 190 -6.43 -1.37 -40.11
C HIS A 190 -6.86 0.05 -40.51
N GLU A 191 -7.45 0.18 -41.68
CA GLU A 191 -8.34 1.27 -42.07
C GLU A 191 -9.64 1.17 -41.23
N SER A 192 -10.00 2.28 -40.58
CA SER A 192 -11.27 2.65 -39.96
C SER A 192 -11.87 1.74 -38.87
N PRO A 193 -11.85 2.17 -37.59
CA PRO A 193 -12.68 1.54 -36.56
C PRO A 193 -14.14 1.96 -36.74
N ARG A 194 -15.06 0.99 -36.88
CA ARG A 194 -16.48 1.21 -36.63
C ARG A 194 -16.70 1.37 -35.14
N VAL A 195 -16.97 2.60 -34.71
CA VAL A 195 -17.46 2.83 -33.34
C VAL A 195 -18.94 2.40 -33.29
N VAL A 196 -19.20 1.27 -32.65
CA VAL A 196 -20.58 0.86 -32.31
C VAL A 196 -20.84 1.32 -30.87
N VAL A 197 -21.54 2.44 -30.73
CA VAL A 197 -22.08 2.86 -29.43
C VAL A 197 -23.36 2.04 -29.17
N LYS A 198 -23.29 1.08 -28.23
CA LYS A 198 -24.52 0.52 -27.67
C LYS A 198 -25.15 1.54 -26.78
N GLY A 199 -26.28 2.11 -27.23
CA GLY A 199 -27.03 3.08 -26.47
C GLY A 199 -27.55 2.48 -25.17
N PHE A 200 -27.52 3.28 -24.11
CA PHE A 200 -28.33 3.06 -22.92
C PHE A 200 -29.79 3.30 -23.30
N ASN A 201 -30.64 2.27 -23.12
CA ASN A 201 -32.08 2.39 -23.01
C ASN A 201 -32.46 2.57 -21.55
#